data_0c10596951b3d24bc6cd3c7e20c7ab09
#
_entry.id   0c10596951b3d24bc6cd3c7e20c7ab09
#
_cell.length_a   1.000
_cell.length_b   1.000
_cell.length_c   1.000
_cell.angle_alpha   90.00
_cell.angle_beta   90.00
_cell.angle_gamma   90.00
#
_symmetry.space_group_name_H-M   'P 1'
#
loop_
_entity.id
_entity.type
_entity.pdbx_description
1 polymer ?
#
loop_
_entity_poly.entity_id
_entity_poly.type
_entity_poly.pdbx_seq_one_letter_code
_entity_poly.pdbx_strand_id
1 'polypeptide(L)'
;YQSAYTTPKNIDIEIEASTNKKFPISVTTIGTPRDGNVIGSMTANPEFITLAGGESQINRVKKVVAKANVSGISSSGQVDAELILYDENEKVIDQALFDSNLGKEGVKVDIEVLKTKEVPLRFDMSDINTASGYTLGNIFYEPKKILVSGEESVLKELDIIDIPSGALKLNDISETTEVKVDVSKYLPKKVKLVDDTAGTIIVTVSVERYGTKAFSIPGNNVILENTLAGLKANIGTVENIEIQVKGSRAALEKLTEAPKVYVDLGKYTTAGTITVPLQAELPPGCTLVGNVTVPVVLTGEQK
;
A
#
# COMPACT_ATOMS: atom_id res chain seq x y z
N TYR A 1 -64.37 69.70 0.04
CA TYR A 1 -64.12 68.21 0.29
C TYR A 1 -62.92 67.77 -0.56
N GLN A 2 -61.84 67.44 0.07
CA GLN A 2 -60.74 66.78 -0.61
C GLN A 2 -61.02 65.26 -0.50
N SER A 3 -61.16 64.59 -1.65
CA SER A 3 -61.27 63.15 -1.72
C SER A 3 -59.86 62.55 -1.63
N ALA A 4 -59.57 61.78 -0.58
CA ALA A 4 -58.37 60.98 -0.48
C ALA A 4 -58.54 59.73 -1.37
N TYR A 5 -57.59 59.52 -2.27
CA TYR A 5 -57.54 58.30 -3.08
C TYR A 5 -56.43 57.44 -2.50
N THR A 6 -56.71 56.17 -2.20
CA THR A 6 -55.70 55.15 -1.86
C THR A 6 -55.20 54.53 -3.17
N THR A 7 -53.91 54.38 -3.34
CA THR A 7 -53.28 53.64 -4.43
C THR A 7 -52.36 52.59 -3.82
N PRO A 8 -52.53 51.32 -4.17
CA PRO A 8 -53.37 50.72 -5.20
C PRO A 8 -54.86 50.60 -4.80
N LYS A 9 -55.74 50.70 -5.77
CA LYS A 9 -57.22 50.56 -5.56
C LYS A 9 -57.64 49.13 -5.33
N ASN A 10 -56.88 48.15 -5.76
CA ASN A 10 -57.13 46.72 -5.60
C ASN A 10 -55.85 46.07 -5.08
N ILE A 11 -55.98 45.17 -4.15
CA ILE A 11 -54.94 44.27 -3.65
C ILE A 11 -55.40 42.89 -4.07
N ASP A 12 -54.66 42.27 -5.01
CA ASP A 12 -54.89 40.87 -5.37
C ASP A 12 -54.28 40.00 -4.26
N ILE A 13 -55.12 39.22 -3.62
CA ILE A 13 -54.71 38.29 -2.55
C ILE A 13 -54.83 36.89 -3.16
N GLU A 14 -53.76 36.21 -3.35
CA GLU A 14 -53.74 34.77 -3.63
C GLU A 14 -53.82 34.01 -2.31
N ILE A 15 -54.80 33.13 -2.17
CA ILE A 15 -55.01 32.27 -1.00
C ILE A 15 -54.72 30.83 -1.46
N GLU A 16 -53.76 30.19 -0.85
CA GLU A 16 -53.50 28.78 -1.05
C GLU A 16 -53.58 27.99 0.27
N ALA A 17 -53.77 26.67 0.16
CA ALA A 17 -53.74 25.79 1.33
C ALA A 17 -52.37 25.76 2.00
N SER A 18 -52.35 25.90 3.31
CA SER A 18 -51.12 25.66 4.09
C SER A 18 -50.94 24.19 4.29
N THR A 19 -49.73 23.69 4.06
CA THR A 19 -49.37 22.31 4.25
C THR A 19 -48.01 22.20 4.96
N ASN A 20 -47.70 21.01 5.44
CA ASN A 20 -46.38 20.73 6.02
C ASN A 20 -45.76 19.50 5.37
N LYS A 21 -44.42 19.46 5.30
CA LYS A 21 -43.69 18.33 4.74
C LYS A 21 -42.35 18.16 5.45
N LYS A 22 -42.00 16.91 5.71
CA LYS A 22 -40.72 16.50 6.31
C LYS A 22 -39.70 16.27 5.23
N PHE A 23 -38.50 16.86 5.38
CA PHE A 23 -37.38 16.72 4.49
C PHE A 23 -36.15 16.21 5.23
N PRO A 24 -35.34 15.28 4.65
CA PRO A 24 -34.03 14.95 5.18
C PRO A 24 -33.07 16.12 4.93
N ILE A 25 -32.16 16.35 5.87
CA ILE A 25 -31.14 17.39 5.74
C ILE A 25 -29.85 16.72 5.28
N SER A 26 -29.39 17.06 4.08
CA SER A 26 -28.07 16.67 3.58
C SER A 26 -27.02 17.62 4.11
N VAL A 27 -25.79 17.13 4.33
CA VAL A 27 -24.68 17.97 4.80
C VAL A 27 -23.74 18.27 3.67
N THR A 28 -23.24 19.51 3.61
CA THR A 28 -22.11 19.92 2.80
C THR A 28 -21.18 20.80 3.62
N THR A 29 -19.91 20.87 3.22
CA THR A 29 -18.90 21.65 3.93
C THR A 29 -18.25 22.69 3.04
N ILE A 30 -17.75 23.75 3.67
CA ILE A 30 -16.84 24.74 3.08
C ILE A 30 -15.60 24.85 3.93
N GLY A 31 -14.48 25.18 3.27
CA GLY A 31 -13.18 25.28 3.91
C GLY A 31 -12.48 23.92 4.03
N THR A 32 -11.33 23.93 4.66
CA THR A 32 -10.50 22.73 4.88
C THR A 32 -10.19 22.58 6.37
N PRO A 33 -10.20 21.36 6.92
CA PRO A 33 -9.71 21.08 8.25
C PRO A 33 -8.25 21.53 8.39
N ARG A 34 -7.79 21.63 9.64
CA ARG A 34 -6.38 21.88 9.92
C ARG A 34 -5.51 20.77 9.35
N ASP A 35 -4.30 21.11 8.87
CA ASP A 35 -3.33 20.16 8.34
C ASP A 35 -3.16 18.92 9.25
N GLY A 36 -3.05 17.77 8.63
CA GLY A 36 -2.98 16.49 9.35
C GLY A 36 -4.34 15.95 9.80
N ASN A 37 -5.44 16.54 9.33
CA ASN A 37 -6.80 16.10 9.64
C ASN A 37 -7.66 16.01 8.38
N VAL A 38 -8.65 15.12 8.40
CA VAL A 38 -9.68 14.99 7.36
C VAL A 38 -11.04 14.80 8.02
N ILE A 39 -12.10 15.12 7.30
CA ILE A 39 -13.45 14.84 7.75
C ILE A 39 -13.75 13.34 7.54
N GLY A 40 -14.14 12.66 8.60
CA GLY A 40 -14.57 11.26 8.58
C GLY A 40 -16.04 11.14 8.21
N SER A 41 -16.91 11.42 9.14
CA SER A 41 -18.37 11.40 8.94
C SER A 41 -18.99 12.73 9.30
N MET A 42 -20.18 13.00 8.75
CA MET A 42 -20.95 14.21 9.01
C MET A 42 -22.43 13.85 9.11
N THR A 43 -23.09 14.35 10.15
CA THR A 43 -24.54 14.14 10.33
C THR A 43 -25.19 15.44 10.74
N ALA A 44 -26.28 15.81 10.07
CA ALA A 44 -27.07 16.98 10.47
C ALA A 44 -27.80 16.70 11.77
N ASN A 45 -27.88 17.70 12.63
CA ASN A 45 -28.63 17.62 13.88
C ASN A 45 -29.56 18.84 13.98
N PRO A 46 -30.90 18.63 13.81
CA PRO A 46 -31.58 17.35 13.55
C PRO A 46 -31.35 16.83 12.12
N GLU A 47 -31.50 15.52 11.91
CA GLU A 47 -31.37 14.87 10.58
C GLU A 47 -32.51 15.24 9.62
N PHE A 48 -33.67 15.70 10.16
CA PHE A 48 -34.84 16.04 9.39
C PHE A 48 -35.38 17.38 9.82
N ILE A 49 -35.96 18.11 8.88
CA ILE A 49 -36.72 19.34 9.11
C ILE A 49 -38.15 19.17 8.60
N THR A 50 -39.10 19.72 9.35
CA THR A 50 -40.46 19.90 8.88
C THR A 50 -40.65 21.36 8.50
N LEU A 51 -40.99 21.60 7.24
CA LEU A 51 -41.33 22.92 6.72
C LEU A 51 -42.86 23.03 6.60
N ALA A 52 -43.41 24.16 6.99
CA ALA A 52 -44.82 24.50 6.83
C ALA A 52 -44.94 25.80 6.03
N GLY A 53 -45.92 25.88 5.13
CA GLY A 53 -46.12 27.03 4.24
C GLY A 53 -47.16 26.75 3.18
N GLY A 54 -47.28 27.65 2.21
CA GLY A 54 -48.16 27.46 1.06
C GLY A 54 -47.81 26.22 0.26
N GLU A 55 -48.81 25.47 -0.19
CA GLU A 55 -48.61 24.18 -0.88
C GLU A 55 -47.73 24.31 -2.10
N SER A 56 -47.89 25.38 -2.88
CA SER A 56 -47.06 25.64 -4.06
C SER A 56 -45.59 25.83 -3.70
N GLN A 57 -45.29 26.51 -2.61
CA GLN A 57 -43.93 26.75 -2.14
C GLN A 57 -43.30 25.49 -1.55
N ILE A 58 -44.06 24.73 -0.74
CA ILE A 58 -43.58 23.44 -0.19
C ILE A 58 -43.23 22.44 -1.30
N ASN A 59 -44.05 22.39 -2.37
CA ASN A 59 -43.81 21.49 -3.50
C ASN A 59 -42.59 21.85 -4.35
N ARG A 60 -42.13 23.10 -4.30
CA ARG A 60 -40.90 23.57 -4.97
C ARG A 60 -39.64 23.06 -4.24
N VAL A 61 -39.69 22.87 -2.91
CA VAL A 61 -38.52 22.38 -2.16
C VAL A 61 -38.22 20.94 -2.54
N LYS A 62 -37.04 20.70 -3.10
CA LYS A 62 -36.55 19.35 -3.49
C LYS A 62 -35.39 18.87 -2.64
N LYS A 63 -34.56 19.80 -2.16
CA LYS A 63 -33.36 19.45 -1.40
C LYS A 63 -33.17 20.45 -0.26
N VAL A 64 -32.80 19.93 0.91
CA VAL A 64 -32.45 20.71 2.10
C VAL A 64 -31.02 20.39 2.48
N VAL A 65 -30.20 21.42 2.64
CA VAL A 65 -28.76 21.28 2.88
C VAL A 65 -28.35 22.07 4.10
N ALA A 66 -27.63 21.44 5.00
CA ALA A 66 -26.89 22.09 6.07
C ALA A 66 -25.44 22.31 5.61
N LYS A 67 -25.04 23.57 5.45
CA LYS A 67 -23.71 23.97 4.99
C LYS A 67 -22.86 24.37 6.18
N ALA A 68 -21.90 23.53 6.55
CA ALA A 68 -21.00 23.73 7.69
C ALA A 68 -19.64 24.27 7.26
N ASN A 69 -19.07 25.20 8.04
CA ASN A 69 -17.71 25.67 7.82
C ASN A 69 -16.75 24.86 8.67
N VAL A 70 -15.85 24.09 8.00
CA VAL A 70 -14.87 23.22 8.64
C VAL A 70 -13.44 23.81 8.62
N SER A 71 -13.30 25.09 8.30
CA SER A 71 -11.98 25.75 8.23
C SER A 71 -11.24 25.67 9.56
N GLY A 72 -10.06 25.04 9.54
CA GLY A 72 -9.14 24.98 10.68
C GLY A 72 -9.58 24.08 11.83
N ILE A 73 -10.68 23.29 11.69
CA ILE A 73 -11.08 22.35 12.74
C ILE A 73 -10.05 21.21 12.86
N SER A 74 -9.82 20.77 14.10
CA SER A 74 -8.81 19.74 14.41
C SER A 74 -9.30 18.64 15.34
N SER A 75 -10.55 18.75 15.79
CA SER A 75 -11.20 17.76 16.67
C SER A 75 -12.65 17.58 16.30
N SER A 76 -13.16 16.38 16.53
CA SER A 76 -14.57 16.05 16.35
C SER A 76 -15.45 16.91 17.28
N GLY A 77 -16.62 17.24 16.81
CA GLY A 77 -17.58 18.05 17.57
C GLY A 77 -18.73 18.54 16.73
N GLN A 78 -19.51 19.42 17.31
CA GLN A 78 -20.67 20.02 16.66
C GLN A 78 -20.31 21.43 16.18
N VAL A 79 -20.67 21.74 14.93
CA VAL A 79 -20.53 23.06 14.34
C VAL A 79 -21.86 23.60 13.87
N ASP A 80 -22.03 24.93 13.94
CA ASP A 80 -23.21 25.59 13.39
C ASP A 80 -23.17 25.51 11.86
N ALA A 81 -24.34 25.34 11.25
CA ALA A 81 -24.48 25.25 9.81
C ALA A 81 -25.58 26.18 9.28
N GLU A 82 -25.36 26.70 8.09
CA GLU A 82 -26.34 27.43 7.34
C GLU A 82 -27.31 26.45 6.67
N LEU A 83 -28.61 26.59 6.92
CA LEU A 83 -29.62 25.83 6.21
C LEU A 83 -29.89 26.46 4.85
N ILE A 84 -29.92 25.68 3.80
CA ILE A 84 -30.19 26.14 2.42
C ILE A 84 -31.24 25.23 1.80
N LEU A 85 -32.29 25.85 1.26
CA LEU A 85 -33.35 25.15 0.54
C LEU A 85 -33.13 25.31 -0.99
N TYR A 86 -33.30 24.22 -1.72
CA TYR A 86 -33.12 24.21 -3.18
C TYR A 86 -34.36 23.67 -3.89
N ASP A 87 -34.66 24.24 -5.04
CA ASP A 87 -35.65 23.73 -6.01
C ASP A 87 -35.02 22.63 -6.92
N GLU A 88 -35.78 22.13 -7.88
CA GLU A 88 -35.36 21.10 -8.84
C GLU A 88 -34.22 21.55 -9.77
N ASN A 89 -34.03 22.87 -9.93
CA ASN A 89 -32.97 23.47 -10.76
C ASN A 89 -31.76 23.91 -9.91
N GLU A 90 -31.66 23.42 -8.66
CA GLU A 90 -30.62 23.81 -7.69
C GLU A 90 -30.61 25.33 -7.38
N LYS A 91 -31.72 26.02 -7.59
CA LYS A 91 -31.87 27.44 -7.24
C LYS A 91 -32.29 27.56 -5.78
N VAL A 92 -31.65 28.46 -5.04
CA VAL A 92 -31.96 28.74 -3.64
C VAL A 92 -33.36 29.31 -3.48
N ILE A 93 -34.12 28.77 -2.55
CA ILE A 93 -35.43 29.23 -2.14
C ILE A 93 -35.31 29.99 -0.82
N ASP A 94 -35.99 31.14 -0.72
CA ASP A 94 -35.97 31.95 0.48
C ASP A 94 -36.67 31.20 1.67
N GLN A 95 -35.94 31.04 2.75
CA GLN A 95 -36.44 30.38 3.96
C GLN A 95 -37.59 31.17 4.64
N ALA A 96 -37.63 32.49 4.42
CA ALA A 96 -38.67 33.33 5.02
C ALA A 96 -40.10 32.98 4.51
N LEU A 97 -40.20 32.17 3.46
CA LEU A 97 -41.47 31.65 2.93
C LEU A 97 -42.06 30.50 3.75
N PHE A 98 -41.32 29.98 4.75
CA PHE A 98 -41.66 28.78 5.49
C PHE A 98 -41.52 28.98 7.00
N ASP A 99 -42.43 28.37 7.75
CA ASP A 99 -42.19 28.05 9.13
C ASP A 99 -41.46 26.70 9.24
N SER A 100 -40.63 26.56 10.26
CA SER A 100 -39.92 25.31 10.50
C SER A 100 -39.95 24.87 11.95
N ASN A 101 -39.74 23.58 12.17
CA ASN A 101 -39.58 23.02 13.50
C ASN A 101 -38.17 23.20 14.09
N LEU A 102 -37.27 23.87 13.38
CA LEU A 102 -35.95 24.27 13.88
C LEU A 102 -36.20 25.42 14.90
N GLY A 103 -35.76 25.25 16.12
CA GLY A 103 -35.80 26.28 17.12
C GLY A 103 -34.80 27.43 16.82
N LYS A 104 -34.60 28.32 17.78
CA LYS A 104 -33.65 29.44 17.68
C LYS A 104 -32.19 28.98 17.47
N GLU A 105 -31.87 27.74 17.79
CA GLU A 105 -30.54 27.12 17.63
C GLU A 105 -30.20 26.78 16.21
N GLY A 106 -31.21 26.74 15.30
CA GLY A 106 -30.98 26.37 13.89
C GLY A 106 -30.59 24.91 13.70
N VAL A 107 -29.84 24.66 12.63
CA VAL A 107 -29.26 23.34 12.32
C VAL A 107 -27.77 23.33 12.68
N LYS A 108 -27.32 22.26 13.30
CA LYS A 108 -25.91 21.99 13.57
C LYS A 108 -25.49 20.74 12.82
N VAL A 109 -24.18 20.55 12.67
CA VAL A 109 -23.62 19.34 12.06
C VAL A 109 -22.65 18.72 13.05
N ASP A 110 -22.90 17.46 13.36
CA ASP A 110 -21.96 16.61 14.08
C ASP A 110 -20.89 16.15 13.10
N ILE A 111 -19.63 16.50 13.38
CA ILE A 111 -18.51 16.23 12.49
C ILE A 111 -17.50 15.33 13.20
N GLU A 112 -17.15 14.23 12.57
CA GLU A 112 -16.02 13.41 12.97
C GLU A 112 -14.77 13.91 12.25
N VAL A 113 -13.71 14.20 13.01
CA VAL A 113 -12.40 14.59 12.48
C VAL A 113 -11.43 13.46 12.74
N LEU A 114 -10.83 12.95 11.66
CA LEU A 114 -9.84 11.89 11.70
C LEU A 114 -8.44 12.48 11.50
N LYS A 115 -7.45 11.87 12.11
CA LYS A 115 -6.03 12.18 11.88
C LYS A 115 -5.56 11.52 10.58
N THR A 116 -4.51 12.10 9.98
CA THR A 116 -3.83 11.49 8.84
C THR A 116 -2.41 11.10 9.20
N LYS A 117 -1.90 10.04 8.57
CA LYS A 117 -0.52 9.56 8.71
C LYS A 117 -0.02 9.02 7.38
N GLU A 118 1.20 9.38 7.01
CA GLU A 118 1.93 8.66 5.96
C GLU A 118 2.47 7.35 6.51
N VAL A 119 2.09 6.24 5.90
CA VAL A 119 2.49 4.90 6.32
C VAL A 119 3.22 4.21 5.17
N PRO A 120 4.44 3.66 5.42
CA PRO A 120 5.18 2.93 4.42
C PRO A 120 4.51 1.59 4.08
N LEU A 121 4.69 1.17 2.83
CA LEU A 121 4.26 -0.13 2.33
C LEU A 121 5.42 -1.11 2.34
N ARG A 122 5.15 -2.36 2.70
CA ARG A 122 6.07 -3.49 2.58
C ARG A 122 5.38 -4.64 1.87
N PHE A 123 5.93 -5.04 0.73
CA PHE A 123 5.44 -6.16 -0.04
C PHE A 123 6.23 -7.44 0.32
N ASP A 124 5.53 -8.51 0.58
CA ASP A 124 6.11 -9.84 0.67
C ASP A 124 6.28 -10.41 -0.75
N MET A 125 7.52 -10.69 -1.13
CA MET A 125 7.92 -11.13 -2.46
C MET A 125 8.08 -12.65 -2.57
N SER A 126 7.71 -13.42 -1.55
CA SER A 126 7.99 -14.86 -1.46
C SER A 126 7.26 -15.72 -2.49
N ASP A 127 6.15 -15.24 -3.07
CA ASP A 127 5.38 -15.94 -4.09
C ASP A 127 5.78 -15.57 -5.53
N ILE A 128 6.94 -14.91 -5.71
CA ILE A 128 7.47 -14.59 -7.04
C ILE A 128 8.45 -15.67 -7.47
N ASN A 129 8.08 -16.42 -8.50
CA ASN A 129 8.90 -17.51 -9.06
C ASN A 129 9.29 -17.19 -10.49
N THR A 130 10.59 -17.27 -10.79
CA THR A 130 11.14 -17.04 -12.12
C THR A 130 11.17 -18.33 -12.93
N ALA A 131 11.13 -18.22 -14.27
CA ALA A 131 11.30 -19.31 -15.19
C ALA A 131 12.71 -19.93 -15.07
N SER A 132 12.84 -21.17 -15.54
CA SER A 132 14.14 -21.85 -15.60
C SER A 132 15.14 -21.02 -16.41
N GLY A 133 16.33 -20.81 -15.87
CA GLY A 133 17.37 -20.00 -16.50
C GLY A 133 17.29 -18.49 -16.20
N TYR A 134 16.36 -18.09 -15.36
CA TYR A 134 16.19 -16.70 -14.95
C TYR A 134 16.33 -16.56 -13.43
N THR A 135 16.64 -15.36 -12.98
CA THR A 135 16.67 -14.95 -11.58
C THR A 135 15.91 -13.64 -11.41
N LEU A 136 15.41 -13.42 -10.19
CA LEU A 136 14.77 -12.17 -9.84
C LEU A 136 15.80 -11.03 -9.88
N GLY A 137 15.46 -9.97 -10.61
CA GLY A 137 16.21 -8.73 -10.66
C GLY A 137 15.69 -7.72 -9.63
N ASN A 138 15.61 -6.46 -10.03
CA ASN A 138 15.09 -5.40 -9.17
C ASN A 138 13.57 -5.43 -9.13
N ILE A 139 13.01 -5.16 -7.94
CA ILE A 139 11.58 -4.91 -7.75
C ILE A 139 11.40 -3.45 -7.39
N PHE A 140 10.61 -2.77 -8.18
CA PHE A 140 10.31 -1.36 -8.02
C PHE A 140 8.81 -1.15 -7.82
N TYR A 141 8.45 -0.26 -6.92
CA TYR A 141 7.07 0.22 -6.76
C TYR A 141 7.07 1.65 -6.23
N GLU A 142 6.07 2.42 -6.64
CA GLU A 142 5.89 3.82 -6.25
C GLU A 142 4.39 4.09 -6.10
N PRO A 143 3.94 4.85 -5.08
CA PRO A 143 4.73 5.41 -3.98
C PRO A 143 5.14 4.36 -2.93
N LYS A 144 6.22 4.67 -2.19
CA LYS A 144 6.68 3.81 -1.06
C LYS A 144 5.84 3.97 0.20
N LYS A 145 5.08 5.05 0.30
CA LYS A 145 4.19 5.40 1.42
C LYS A 145 2.86 5.86 0.88
N ILE A 146 1.81 5.64 1.63
CA ILE A 146 0.47 6.14 1.34
C ILE A 146 -0.05 6.96 2.51
N LEU A 147 -0.88 7.96 2.20
CA LEU A 147 -1.55 8.78 3.20
C LEU A 147 -2.86 8.12 3.61
N VAL A 148 -2.97 7.79 4.88
CA VAL A 148 -4.16 7.16 5.47
C VAL A 148 -4.78 8.04 6.54
N SER A 149 -6.06 7.81 6.81
CA SER A 149 -6.82 8.47 7.87
C SER A 149 -7.42 7.44 8.82
N GLY A 150 -7.57 7.83 10.08
CA GLY A 150 -8.17 6.99 11.10
C GLY A 150 -8.16 7.64 12.48
N GLU A 151 -8.68 6.93 13.47
CA GLU A 151 -8.59 7.35 14.87
C GLU A 151 -7.11 7.43 15.29
N GLU A 152 -6.76 8.45 16.07
CA GLU A 152 -5.37 8.71 16.48
C GLU A 152 -4.73 7.51 17.21
N SER A 153 -5.48 6.80 18.04
CA SER A 153 -5.03 5.59 18.75
C SER A 153 -4.61 4.48 17.78
N VAL A 154 -5.39 4.27 16.72
CA VAL A 154 -5.11 3.24 15.71
C VAL A 154 -3.90 3.64 14.85
N LEU A 155 -3.83 4.91 14.44
CA LEU A 155 -2.72 5.39 13.62
C LEU A 155 -1.37 5.41 14.36
N LYS A 156 -1.37 5.60 15.68
CA LYS A 156 -0.12 5.54 16.50
C LYS A 156 0.53 4.17 16.45
N GLU A 157 -0.26 3.09 16.40
CA GLU A 157 0.22 1.71 16.34
C GLU A 157 0.52 1.22 14.91
N LEU A 158 0.11 1.99 13.90
CA LEU A 158 0.28 1.62 12.49
C LEU A 158 1.59 2.17 11.94
N ASP A 159 2.67 1.40 12.02
CA ASP A 159 3.99 1.83 11.54
C ASP A 159 4.26 1.42 10.09
N ILE A 160 3.65 0.35 9.61
CA ILE A 160 3.84 -0.19 8.27
C ILE A 160 2.58 -0.94 7.83
N ILE A 161 2.30 -0.93 6.54
CA ILE A 161 1.25 -1.74 5.92
C ILE A 161 1.91 -2.90 5.19
N ASP A 162 1.66 -4.11 5.70
CA ASP A 162 2.17 -5.35 5.11
C ASP A 162 1.22 -5.86 4.03
N ILE A 163 1.77 -6.00 2.83
CA ILE A 163 1.08 -6.58 1.68
C ILE A 163 1.53 -8.03 1.55
N PRO A 164 0.64 -9.00 1.73
CA PRO A 164 1.01 -10.41 1.73
C PRO A 164 1.47 -10.90 0.35
N SER A 165 2.25 -11.97 0.32
CA SER A 165 2.81 -12.58 -0.88
C SER A 165 1.76 -12.90 -1.96
N GLY A 166 0.56 -13.31 -1.55
CA GLY A 166 -0.55 -13.59 -2.46
C GLY A 166 -0.99 -12.40 -3.34
N ALA A 167 -0.63 -11.16 -2.98
CA ALA A 167 -0.88 -9.97 -3.79
C ALA A 167 0.07 -9.88 -5.01
N LEU A 168 1.23 -10.53 -4.93
CA LEU A 168 2.28 -10.58 -5.97
C LEU A 168 2.59 -12.02 -6.39
N LYS A 169 1.56 -12.85 -6.53
CA LYS A 169 1.76 -14.23 -6.96
C LYS A 169 2.08 -14.29 -8.45
N LEU A 170 3.35 -14.50 -8.76
CA LEU A 170 3.87 -14.63 -10.12
C LEU A 170 4.60 -15.97 -10.27
N ASN A 171 4.31 -16.69 -11.33
CA ASN A 171 4.94 -17.97 -11.60
C ASN A 171 5.52 -17.99 -13.01
N ASP A 172 6.69 -18.63 -13.13
CA ASP A 172 7.38 -18.90 -14.41
C ASP A 172 7.65 -17.63 -15.23
N ILE A 173 7.98 -16.50 -14.56
CA ILE A 173 8.25 -15.25 -15.25
C ILE A 173 9.63 -15.22 -15.87
N SER A 174 9.72 -14.85 -17.16
CA SER A 174 10.94 -14.74 -17.96
C SER A 174 11.19 -13.33 -18.51
N GLU A 175 10.28 -12.40 -18.25
CA GLU A 175 10.35 -11.01 -18.67
C GLU A 175 9.86 -10.07 -17.56
N THR A 176 10.21 -8.78 -17.66
CA THR A 176 9.75 -7.77 -16.74
C THR A 176 8.23 -7.70 -16.73
N THR A 177 7.64 -7.84 -15.56
CA THR A 177 6.19 -7.92 -15.37
C THR A 177 5.71 -6.82 -14.45
N GLU A 178 4.60 -6.16 -14.82
CA GLU A 178 3.94 -5.17 -13.98
C GLU A 178 2.67 -5.75 -13.37
N VAL A 179 2.52 -5.58 -12.05
CA VAL A 179 1.35 -6.00 -11.29
C VAL A 179 0.71 -4.79 -10.63
N LYS A 180 -0.60 -4.65 -10.82
CA LYS A 180 -1.40 -3.63 -10.11
C LYS A 180 -1.94 -4.23 -8.82
N VAL A 181 -1.57 -3.64 -7.70
CA VAL A 181 -2.01 -4.08 -6.37
C VAL A 181 -2.87 -3.00 -5.74
N ASP A 182 -4.11 -3.35 -5.40
CA ASP A 182 -5.00 -2.50 -4.62
C ASP A 182 -4.69 -2.67 -3.13
N VAL A 183 -3.95 -1.71 -2.57
CA VAL A 183 -3.50 -1.76 -1.17
C VAL A 183 -4.60 -1.41 -0.17
N SER A 184 -5.73 -0.86 -0.62
CA SER A 184 -6.87 -0.54 0.25
C SER A 184 -7.43 -1.78 0.96
N LYS A 185 -7.29 -2.96 0.34
CA LYS A 185 -7.73 -4.26 0.88
C LYS A 185 -6.92 -4.74 2.08
N TYR A 186 -5.74 -4.18 2.28
CA TYR A 186 -4.80 -4.58 3.34
C TYR A 186 -4.73 -3.57 4.47
N LEU A 187 -5.54 -2.52 4.41
CA LEU A 187 -5.64 -1.55 5.49
C LEU A 187 -6.29 -2.18 6.73
N PRO A 188 -5.82 -1.85 7.94
CA PRO A 188 -6.47 -2.25 9.17
C PRO A 188 -7.91 -1.72 9.25
N LYS A 189 -8.74 -2.37 10.06
CA LYS A 189 -10.10 -1.87 10.35
C LYS A 189 -10.04 -0.43 10.84
N LYS A 190 -10.99 0.41 10.41
CA LYS A 190 -11.11 1.83 10.74
C LYS A 190 -10.00 2.73 10.18
N VAL A 191 -9.14 2.20 9.32
CA VAL A 191 -8.18 2.99 8.55
C VAL A 191 -8.63 3.05 7.10
N LYS A 192 -8.59 4.24 6.50
CA LYS A 192 -8.97 4.48 5.11
C LYS A 192 -7.90 5.28 4.39
N LEU A 193 -7.84 5.16 3.08
CA LEU A 193 -7.07 6.09 2.26
C LEU A 193 -7.67 7.49 2.39
N VAL A 194 -6.81 8.50 2.38
CA VAL A 194 -7.25 9.92 2.27
C VAL A 194 -7.71 10.22 0.85
N ASP A 195 -7.05 9.61 -0.13
CA ASP A 195 -7.41 9.65 -1.55
C ASP A 195 -7.61 8.21 -2.04
N ASP A 196 -8.85 7.84 -2.35
CA ASP A 196 -9.20 6.50 -2.83
C ASP A 196 -8.51 6.15 -4.15
N THR A 197 -8.13 7.15 -4.95
CA THR A 197 -7.42 6.94 -6.22
C THR A 197 -5.96 6.53 -6.02
N ALA A 198 -5.37 6.84 -4.87
CA ALA A 198 -3.99 6.48 -4.51
C ALA A 198 -3.83 5.03 -4.03
N GLY A 199 -4.90 4.24 -4.00
CA GLY A 199 -4.90 2.86 -3.51
C GLY A 199 -4.28 1.83 -4.45
N THR A 200 -4.10 2.15 -5.73
CA THR A 200 -3.53 1.22 -6.72
C THR A 200 -2.05 1.47 -6.90
N ILE A 201 -1.23 0.53 -6.45
CA ILE A 201 0.23 0.56 -6.59
C ILE A 201 0.65 -0.32 -7.77
N ILE A 202 1.48 0.21 -8.66
CA ILE A 202 2.09 -0.56 -9.74
C ILE A 202 3.42 -1.10 -9.22
N VAL A 203 3.56 -2.42 -9.20
CA VAL A 203 4.78 -3.11 -8.82
C VAL A 203 5.42 -3.68 -10.09
N THR A 204 6.61 -3.20 -10.43
CA THR A 204 7.40 -3.69 -11.56
C THR A 204 8.42 -4.70 -11.06
N VAL A 205 8.29 -5.92 -11.51
CA VAL A 205 9.18 -7.05 -11.20
C VAL A 205 10.04 -7.34 -12.40
N SER A 206 11.34 -7.06 -12.32
CA SER A 206 12.29 -7.38 -13.38
C SER A 206 12.94 -8.75 -13.16
N VAL A 207 13.28 -9.42 -14.25
CA VAL A 207 14.00 -10.68 -14.25
C VAL A 207 15.23 -10.60 -15.16
N GLU A 208 16.26 -11.34 -14.79
CA GLU A 208 17.52 -11.40 -15.51
C GLU A 208 17.84 -12.84 -15.86
N ARG A 209 18.41 -13.07 -17.04
CA ARG A 209 18.97 -14.39 -17.34
C ARG A 209 20.19 -14.66 -16.47
N TYR A 210 20.36 -15.88 -16.04
CA TYR A 210 21.62 -16.31 -15.46
C TYR A 210 22.75 -16.17 -16.46
N GLY A 211 23.81 -15.49 -16.04
CA GLY A 211 25.12 -15.57 -16.70
C GLY A 211 25.92 -16.72 -16.10
N THR A 212 27.07 -17.03 -16.77
CA THR A 212 28.06 -17.95 -16.24
C THR A 212 29.44 -17.28 -16.28
N LYS A 213 30.27 -17.59 -15.29
CA LYS A 213 31.67 -17.17 -15.22
C LYS A 213 32.54 -18.39 -14.94
N ALA A 214 33.55 -18.61 -15.76
CA ALA A 214 34.48 -19.73 -15.62
C ALA A 214 35.70 -19.30 -14.82
N PHE A 215 36.20 -20.20 -13.97
CA PHE A 215 37.44 -20.02 -13.23
C PHE A 215 38.26 -21.29 -13.32
N SER A 216 39.58 -21.10 -13.45
CA SER A 216 40.60 -22.15 -13.40
C SER A 216 41.29 -22.05 -12.04
N ILE A 217 41.17 -23.07 -11.22
CA ILE A 217 41.68 -23.08 -9.85
C ILE A 217 42.82 -24.08 -9.76
N PRO A 218 44.04 -23.63 -9.41
CA PRO A 218 45.15 -24.56 -9.20
C PRO A 218 44.79 -25.59 -8.12
N GLY A 219 45.10 -26.87 -8.35
CA GLY A 219 44.78 -27.96 -7.43
C GLY A 219 45.34 -27.75 -6.02
N ASN A 220 46.50 -27.09 -5.89
CA ASN A 220 47.07 -26.73 -4.59
C ASN A 220 46.33 -25.65 -3.82
N ASN A 221 45.39 -24.95 -4.47
CA ASN A 221 44.55 -23.93 -3.83
C ASN A 221 43.22 -24.50 -3.25
N VAL A 222 42.98 -25.80 -3.42
CA VAL A 222 41.82 -26.46 -2.81
C VAL A 222 42.05 -26.69 -1.32
N ILE A 223 41.15 -26.21 -0.50
CA ILE A 223 41.24 -26.38 0.94
C ILE A 223 40.69 -27.77 1.32
N LEU A 224 41.51 -28.54 2.07
CA LEU A 224 41.12 -29.85 2.54
C LEU A 224 40.62 -29.72 3.97
N GLU A 225 39.30 -29.89 4.18
CA GLU A 225 38.66 -29.71 5.49
C GLU A 225 38.34 -31.06 6.14
N ASN A 226 38.29 -31.08 7.47
CA ASN A 226 37.88 -32.21 8.27
C ASN A 226 38.67 -33.51 8.03
N THR A 227 39.96 -33.40 7.70
CA THR A 227 40.83 -34.59 7.58
C THR A 227 40.93 -35.29 8.92
N LEU A 228 40.67 -36.61 8.96
CA LEU A 228 40.69 -37.41 10.19
C LEU A 228 42.12 -37.46 10.74
N ALA A 229 42.26 -37.39 12.07
CA ALA A 229 43.55 -37.54 12.75
C ALA A 229 44.22 -38.90 12.41
N GLY A 230 45.51 -38.88 12.05
CA GLY A 230 46.24 -40.05 11.60
C GLY A 230 46.17 -40.27 10.08
N LEU A 231 45.51 -39.42 9.34
CA LEU A 231 45.51 -39.37 7.87
C LEU A 231 46.11 -38.08 7.39
N LYS A 232 46.91 -38.15 6.28
CA LYS A 232 47.34 -37.03 5.47
C LYS A 232 46.54 -37.04 4.19
N ALA A 233 46.02 -35.86 3.76
CA ALA A 233 45.27 -35.70 2.54
C ALA A 233 46.06 -34.82 1.53
N ASN A 234 46.06 -35.23 0.30
CA ASN A 234 46.60 -34.41 -0.81
C ASN A 234 45.66 -34.49 -2.01
N ILE A 235 45.54 -33.40 -2.74
CA ILE A 235 44.88 -33.43 -4.04
C ILE A 235 45.71 -34.31 -4.97
N GLY A 236 45.06 -35.19 -5.73
CA GLY A 236 45.73 -36.02 -6.74
C GLY A 236 46.36 -35.17 -7.84
N THR A 237 46.87 -35.83 -8.87
CA THR A 237 47.59 -35.17 -9.99
C THR A 237 46.68 -34.31 -10.87
N VAL A 238 46.06 -33.28 -10.30
CA VAL A 238 45.22 -32.31 -11.00
C VAL A 238 45.92 -30.94 -10.94
N GLU A 239 46.42 -30.45 -12.09
CA GLU A 239 47.06 -29.15 -12.14
C GLU A 239 46.05 -28.01 -11.92
N ASN A 240 44.94 -28.02 -12.66
CA ASN A 240 43.89 -27.03 -12.59
C ASN A 240 42.52 -27.69 -12.58
N ILE A 241 41.64 -27.10 -11.80
CA ILE A 241 40.21 -27.50 -11.70
C ILE A 241 39.37 -26.40 -12.35
N GLU A 242 38.71 -26.74 -13.44
CA GLU A 242 37.80 -25.81 -14.12
C GLU A 242 36.43 -25.85 -13.44
N ILE A 243 35.99 -24.70 -13.01
CA ILE A 243 34.65 -24.53 -12.44
C ILE A 243 33.88 -23.47 -13.22
N GLN A 244 32.55 -23.63 -13.26
CA GLN A 244 31.65 -22.61 -13.78
C GLN A 244 30.71 -22.20 -12.67
N VAL A 245 30.56 -20.89 -12.51
CA VAL A 245 29.61 -20.29 -11.54
C VAL A 245 28.52 -19.61 -12.33
N LYS A 246 27.26 -19.92 -12.03
CA LYS A 246 26.08 -19.24 -12.57
C LYS A 246 25.50 -18.29 -11.54
N GLY A 247 24.95 -17.17 -12.01
CA GLY A 247 24.31 -16.20 -11.15
C GLY A 247 23.70 -15.05 -11.95
N SER A 248 23.03 -14.12 -11.27
CA SER A 248 22.64 -12.86 -11.89
C SER A 248 23.87 -12.08 -12.31
N ARG A 249 23.70 -11.17 -13.27
CA ARG A 249 24.80 -10.30 -13.71
C ARG A 249 25.42 -9.54 -12.53
N ALA A 250 24.59 -8.94 -11.69
CA ALA A 250 25.04 -8.18 -10.51
C ALA A 250 25.80 -9.05 -9.48
N ALA A 251 25.42 -10.33 -9.32
CA ALA A 251 26.11 -11.26 -8.44
C ALA A 251 27.46 -11.71 -9.02
N LEU A 252 27.52 -11.97 -10.34
CA LEU A 252 28.75 -12.34 -11.04
C LEU A 252 29.76 -11.20 -11.14
N GLU A 253 29.32 -9.95 -11.24
CA GLU A 253 30.18 -8.76 -11.23
C GLU A 253 30.90 -8.59 -9.88
N LYS A 254 30.26 -9.01 -8.76
CA LYS A 254 30.88 -9.01 -7.42
C LYS A 254 31.96 -10.09 -7.26
N LEU A 255 31.90 -11.12 -8.07
CA LEU A 255 32.88 -12.22 -8.07
C LEU A 255 34.08 -11.86 -8.97
N THR A 256 34.93 -10.94 -8.50
CA THR A 256 36.05 -10.39 -9.26
C THR A 256 37.22 -11.37 -9.38
N GLU A 257 37.39 -12.25 -8.35
CA GLU A 257 38.46 -13.24 -8.24
C GLU A 257 37.87 -14.65 -8.17
N ALA A 258 38.76 -15.67 -8.39
CA ALA A 258 38.36 -17.06 -8.23
C ALA A 258 37.88 -17.32 -6.77
N PRO A 259 36.74 -17.98 -6.57
CA PRO A 259 36.23 -18.27 -5.24
C PRO A 259 37.11 -19.25 -4.50
N LYS A 260 37.12 -19.18 -3.20
CA LYS A 260 37.71 -20.24 -2.36
C LYS A 260 36.92 -21.53 -2.55
N VAL A 261 37.65 -22.60 -2.79
CA VAL A 261 37.06 -23.93 -2.97
C VAL A 261 37.61 -24.89 -1.93
N TYR A 262 36.77 -25.79 -1.49
CA TYR A 262 37.12 -26.76 -0.45
C TYR A 262 36.43 -28.10 -0.71
N VAL A 263 36.99 -29.14 -0.08
CA VAL A 263 36.41 -30.48 -0.02
C VAL A 263 36.34 -30.90 1.42
N ASP A 264 35.19 -31.48 1.84
CA ASP A 264 34.97 -31.99 3.18
C ASP A 264 35.32 -33.47 3.23
N LEU A 265 36.35 -33.81 4.02
CA LEU A 265 36.88 -35.16 4.17
C LEU A 265 36.33 -35.89 5.39
N GLY A 266 35.43 -35.26 6.18
CA GLY A 266 34.95 -35.81 7.45
C GLY A 266 34.26 -37.17 7.39
N LYS A 267 33.80 -37.58 6.19
CA LYS A 267 33.17 -38.90 5.94
C LYS A 267 34.15 -40.00 5.50
N TYR A 268 35.43 -39.65 5.27
CA TYR A 268 36.41 -40.58 4.69
C TYR A 268 37.43 -40.95 5.77
N THR A 269 37.37 -42.22 6.18
CA THR A 269 38.12 -42.70 7.36
C THR A 269 39.27 -43.68 7.04
N THR A 270 39.42 -44.02 5.76
CA THR A 270 40.43 -45.02 5.29
C THR A 270 41.36 -44.42 4.28
N ALA A 271 42.63 -44.84 4.32
CA ALA A 271 43.64 -44.49 3.32
C ALA A 271 43.25 -45.04 1.93
N GLY A 272 43.52 -44.27 0.87
CA GLY A 272 43.21 -44.61 -0.49
C GLY A 272 42.97 -43.38 -1.35
N THR A 273 42.71 -43.59 -2.65
CA THR A 273 42.32 -42.53 -3.54
C THR A 273 40.79 -42.46 -3.58
N ILE A 274 40.24 -41.31 -3.30
CA ILE A 274 38.79 -41.04 -3.26
C ILE A 274 38.47 -39.89 -4.17
N THR A 275 37.22 -39.82 -4.63
CA THR A 275 36.68 -38.70 -5.41
C THR A 275 35.68 -37.95 -4.52
N VAL A 276 35.95 -36.65 -4.31
CA VAL A 276 35.16 -35.84 -3.36
C VAL A 276 34.51 -34.70 -4.09
N PRO A 277 33.24 -34.39 -3.81
CA PRO A 277 32.56 -33.19 -4.34
C PRO A 277 33.27 -31.91 -3.89
N LEU A 278 33.51 -31.02 -4.85
CA LEU A 278 34.08 -29.69 -4.60
C LEU A 278 32.96 -28.75 -4.17
N GLN A 279 33.22 -27.99 -3.14
CA GLN A 279 32.35 -26.92 -2.67
C GLN A 279 33.07 -25.57 -2.88
N ALA A 280 32.30 -24.49 -2.99
CA ALA A 280 32.86 -23.15 -3.19
C ALA A 280 32.17 -22.13 -2.30
N GLU A 281 32.94 -21.20 -1.77
CA GLU A 281 32.43 -20.05 -1.05
C GLU A 281 32.01 -18.99 -2.07
N LEU A 282 30.69 -18.88 -2.32
CA LEU A 282 30.11 -18.03 -3.35
C LEU A 282 29.27 -16.90 -2.76
N PRO A 283 29.23 -15.72 -3.41
CA PRO A 283 28.31 -14.67 -3.01
C PRO A 283 26.86 -15.11 -3.11
N PRO A 284 25.95 -14.49 -2.35
CA PRO A 284 24.51 -14.73 -2.48
C PRO A 284 24.04 -14.58 -3.93
N GLY A 285 23.23 -15.52 -4.40
CA GLY A 285 22.73 -15.54 -5.79
C GLY A 285 23.67 -16.18 -6.83
N CYS A 286 24.82 -16.72 -6.40
CA CYS A 286 25.72 -17.53 -7.22
C CYS A 286 25.68 -19.00 -6.81
N THR A 287 25.82 -19.90 -7.78
CA THR A 287 25.92 -21.37 -7.56
C THR A 287 26.89 -22.00 -8.53
N LEU A 288 27.53 -23.09 -8.13
CA LEU A 288 28.33 -23.91 -9.06
C LEU A 288 27.44 -24.57 -10.13
N VAL A 289 27.93 -24.63 -11.35
CA VAL A 289 27.29 -25.36 -12.44
C VAL A 289 27.76 -26.81 -12.41
N GLY A 290 26.82 -27.74 -12.32
CA GLY A 290 27.11 -29.15 -12.28
C GLY A 290 27.70 -29.64 -10.96
N ASN A 291 28.12 -30.89 -10.93
CA ASN A 291 28.74 -31.52 -9.77
C ASN A 291 30.24 -31.71 -10.08
N VAL A 292 31.03 -30.75 -9.63
CA VAL A 292 32.51 -30.79 -9.81
C VAL A 292 33.08 -31.67 -8.70
N THR A 293 33.91 -32.62 -9.05
CA THR A 293 34.58 -33.53 -8.11
C THR A 293 36.06 -33.51 -8.30
N VAL A 294 36.83 -33.76 -7.25
CA VAL A 294 38.28 -33.83 -7.27
C VAL A 294 38.80 -35.12 -6.66
N PRO A 295 39.88 -35.72 -7.24
CA PRO A 295 40.53 -36.87 -6.62
C PRO A 295 41.37 -36.40 -5.43
N VAL A 296 41.21 -37.04 -4.31
CA VAL A 296 41.99 -36.83 -3.08
C VAL A 296 42.66 -38.14 -2.69
N VAL A 297 43.92 -38.05 -2.39
CA VAL A 297 44.72 -39.18 -1.90
C VAL A 297 44.88 -39.06 -0.39
N LEU A 298 44.36 -40.03 0.34
CA LEU A 298 44.53 -40.20 1.77
C LEU A 298 45.62 -41.20 2.07
N THR A 299 46.63 -40.81 2.84
CA THR A 299 47.71 -41.69 3.32
C THR A 299 47.75 -41.76 4.83
N GLY A 300 48.01 -42.92 5.39
CA GLY A 300 48.18 -43.06 6.83
C GLY A 300 49.49 -42.37 7.27
N GLU A 301 49.47 -41.67 8.41
CA GLU A 301 50.72 -41.23 9.08
C GLU A 301 51.52 -42.44 9.54
N GLN A 302 52.72 -42.64 8.96
CA GLN A 302 53.66 -43.59 9.52
C GLN A 302 54.10 -43.04 10.88
N LYS A 303 53.90 -43.85 11.94
CA LYS A 303 54.47 -43.61 13.29
C LYS A 303 55.97 -43.70 13.25
#